data_e8727ef71a8e515734441b48b3e54f60
#
_entry.id   e8727ef71a8e515734441b48b3e54f60
#
_cell.length_a   1.000
_cell.length_b   1.000
_cell.length_c   1.000
_cell.angle_alpha   90.00
_cell.angle_beta   90.00
_cell.angle_gamma   90.00
#
_symmetry.space_group_name_H-M   'P 1'
#
loop_
_entity.id
_entity.type
_entity.pdbx_description
1 polymer ?
#
loop_
_entity_poly.entity_id
_entity_poly.type
_entity_poly.pdbx_seq_one_letter_code
_entity_poly.pdbx_strand_id
1 'polypeptide(L)'
;THHCSGADIVFQFGTGYNGVRNEDGSFSLDKLIELVHANSFIKMIEIKLHQGAKPGAWSILPKNKMTEEIRQTRGIKVGEDSISPGYHTAFSNTDELLIFIEKIAKFTGLPVGIKCGVGSLDQWYELASKIKSTQTGPDYIVIDGAEGGTGAAKGSYVDHVGIPFSNAFSSVYKIFQHYGIEKDIVWIGSGKLGFPAQVIYAMALGCDMINIGREAMLSIGCIQAQQCHMNTCPSGVATQNVWKQAGLNPELKSVRFSNYLFQLQKDVIEITASCGYSHPSEFSTENIQIHSGDGNSLIALEDLYNYKPTKTLKQNENS
;
A
#
# COMPACT_ATOMS: atom_id res chain seq x y z
N THR A 1 2.37 11.35 17.34
CA THR A 1 2.32 9.98 17.92
C THR A 1 3.27 9.05 17.16
N HIS A 2 3.31 9.04 15.83
CA HIS A 2 4.26 8.24 15.05
C HIS A 2 5.72 8.68 15.27
N HIS A 3 5.93 9.94 15.62
CA HIS A 3 7.24 10.54 15.84
C HIS A 3 8.01 9.97 17.05
N CYS A 4 7.35 9.26 17.94
CA CYS A 4 7.96 8.77 19.18
C CYS A 4 8.36 7.29 19.12
N SER A 5 8.09 6.58 18.01
CA SER A 5 8.34 5.13 17.95
C SER A 5 9.78 4.78 17.57
N GLY A 6 10.54 5.72 16.95
CA GLY A 6 11.88 5.45 16.43
C GLY A 6 11.90 4.53 15.20
N ALA A 7 10.74 4.13 14.67
CA ALA A 7 10.65 3.30 13.47
C ALA A 7 10.75 4.16 12.20
N ASP A 8 11.34 3.60 11.17
CA ASP A 8 11.32 4.19 9.83
C ASP A 8 9.91 4.28 9.28
N ILE A 9 9.59 5.36 8.58
CA ILE A 9 8.25 5.65 8.07
C ILE A 9 8.32 5.97 6.57
N VAL A 10 7.35 5.43 5.84
CA VAL A 10 6.97 5.92 4.52
C VAL A 10 5.88 6.98 4.71
N PHE A 11 6.18 8.23 4.36
CA PHE A 11 5.18 9.30 4.41
C PHE A 11 4.26 9.21 3.20
N GLN A 12 3.00 8.81 3.42
CA GLN A 12 2.01 8.72 2.37
C GLN A 12 1.07 9.93 2.38
N PHE A 13 0.85 10.54 1.23
CA PHE A 13 -0.24 11.46 1.02
C PHE A 13 -1.14 11.03 -0.16
N GLY A 14 -2.42 11.33 -0.05
CA GLY A 14 -3.40 11.09 -1.10
C GLY A 14 -3.99 12.41 -1.61
N THR A 15 -5.09 12.33 -2.32
CA THR A 15 -5.79 13.44 -3.00
C THR A 15 -6.24 14.60 -2.09
N GLY A 16 -6.29 14.40 -0.79
CA GLY A 16 -6.59 15.45 0.19
C GLY A 16 -5.35 16.17 0.72
N TYR A 17 -4.13 15.76 0.34
CA TYR A 17 -2.84 16.33 0.75
C TYR A 17 -2.71 16.56 2.26
N ASN A 18 -3.28 15.69 3.09
CA ASN A 18 -3.27 15.85 4.54
C ASN A 18 -1.84 15.93 5.08
N GLY A 19 -1.54 16.97 5.84
CA GLY A 19 -0.21 17.26 6.38
C GLY A 19 0.69 18.11 5.47
N VAL A 20 0.39 18.16 4.17
CA VAL A 20 1.16 18.90 3.14
C VAL A 20 0.23 19.72 2.24
N ARG A 21 -0.82 20.30 2.83
CA ARG A 21 -1.88 21.02 2.15
C ARG A 21 -1.80 22.52 2.41
N ASN A 22 -2.03 23.33 1.37
CA ASN A 22 -2.29 24.76 1.47
C ASN A 22 -3.73 25.03 1.95
N GLU A 23 -4.03 26.28 2.32
CA GLU A 23 -5.37 26.68 2.76
C GLU A 23 -6.44 26.51 1.67
N ASP A 24 -6.05 26.69 0.41
CA ASP A 24 -6.92 26.49 -0.76
C ASP A 24 -7.15 25.02 -1.11
N GLY A 25 -6.48 24.11 -0.41
CA GLY A 25 -6.57 22.68 -0.64
C GLY A 25 -5.55 22.09 -1.60
N SER A 26 -4.71 22.90 -2.22
CA SER A 26 -3.66 22.44 -3.11
C SER A 26 -2.48 21.78 -2.37
N PHE A 27 -1.64 21.04 -3.10
CA PHE A 27 -0.40 20.46 -2.56
C PHE A 27 0.63 21.55 -2.25
N SER A 28 1.31 21.41 -1.11
CA SER A 28 2.41 22.29 -0.70
C SER A 28 3.73 21.52 -0.66
N LEU A 29 4.62 21.84 -1.59
CA LEU A 29 5.96 21.27 -1.59
C LEU A 29 6.77 21.77 -0.39
N ASP A 30 6.64 23.04 -0.01
CA ASP A 30 7.39 23.63 1.11
C ASP A 30 7.06 22.92 2.42
N LYS A 31 5.76 22.65 2.68
CA LYS A 31 5.35 21.89 3.86
C LYS A 31 5.87 20.44 3.84
N LEU A 32 5.98 19.84 2.66
CA LEU A 32 6.56 18.48 2.54
C LEU A 32 8.06 18.52 2.87
N ILE A 33 8.80 19.49 2.36
CA ILE A 33 10.22 19.68 2.64
C ILE A 33 10.44 19.93 4.14
N GLU A 34 9.68 20.83 4.74
CA GLU A 34 9.72 21.10 6.18
C GLU A 34 9.45 19.83 7.00
N LEU A 35 8.41 19.07 6.62
CA LEU A 35 8.05 17.82 7.28
C LEU A 35 9.18 16.79 7.23
N VAL A 36 9.78 16.60 6.08
CA VAL A 36 10.89 15.65 5.88
C VAL A 36 12.13 16.08 6.67
N HIS A 37 12.50 17.35 6.60
CA HIS A 37 13.66 17.86 7.33
C HIS A 37 13.48 17.79 8.85
N ALA A 38 12.26 18.01 9.34
CA ALA A 38 11.95 17.91 10.76
C ALA A 38 11.90 16.45 11.29
N ASN A 39 11.87 15.44 10.40
CA ASN A 39 11.60 14.06 10.78
C ASN A 39 12.51 13.08 10.04
N SER A 40 13.71 12.86 10.57
CA SER A 40 14.73 11.97 9.97
C SER A 40 14.33 10.49 9.85
N PHE A 41 13.25 10.07 10.50
CA PHE A 41 12.67 8.73 10.38
C PHE A 41 11.78 8.56 9.15
N ILE A 42 11.44 9.63 8.42
CA ILE A 42 10.80 9.52 7.10
C ILE A 42 11.88 9.11 6.11
N LYS A 43 11.74 7.91 5.54
CA LYS A 43 12.73 7.33 4.63
C LYS A 43 12.27 7.31 3.17
N MET A 44 10.96 7.35 2.93
CA MET A 44 10.37 7.28 1.62
C MET A 44 9.09 8.13 1.56
N ILE A 45 8.70 8.52 0.37
CA ILE A 45 7.44 9.25 0.12
C ILE A 45 6.57 8.43 -0.81
N GLU A 46 5.28 8.29 -0.47
CA GLU A 46 4.30 7.58 -1.27
C GLU A 46 3.17 8.49 -1.72
N ILE A 47 2.98 8.59 -3.04
CA ILE A 47 1.85 9.27 -3.66
C ILE A 47 0.73 8.24 -3.84
N LYS A 48 -0.31 8.32 -3.02
CA LYS A 48 -1.46 7.43 -3.13
C LYS A 48 -2.43 7.93 -4.18
N LEU A 49 -2.38 7.35 -5.37
CA LEU A 49 -3.29 7.66 -6.47
C LEU A 49 -4.69 7.14 -6.17
N HIS A 50 -4.79 5.86 -5.88
CA HIS A 50 -6.04 5.17 -5.52
C HIS A 50 -5.81 4.12 -4.43
N GLN A 51 -6.92 3.55 -3.95
CA GLN A 51 -6.91 2.41 -3.02
C GLN A 51 -7.74 1.28 -3.63
N GLY A 52 -7.21 0.06 -3.66
CA GLY A 52 -7.86 -1.08 -4.29
C GLY A 52 -9.26 -1.38 -3.77
N ALA A 53 -9.45 -1.29 -2.45
CA ALA A 53 -10.75 -1.53 -1.82
C ALA A 53 -11.82 -0.44 -2.08
N LYS A 54 -11.46 0.68 -2.69
CA LYS A 54 -12.39 1.78 -3.05
C LYS A 54 -11.88 2.58 -4.24
N PRO A 55 -11.72 1.98 -5.42
CA PRO A 55 -11.16 2.64 -6.59
C PRO A 55 -12.03 3.84 -6.99
N GLY A 56 -11.39 5.01 -7.24
CA GLY A 56 -12.05 6.24 -7.68
C GLY A 56 -13.04 6.87 -6.69
N ALA A 57 -13.26 6.27 -5.52
CA ALA A 57 -14.23 6.78 -4.57
C ALA A 57 -13.68 7.94 -3.74
N TRP A 58 -14.50 8.95 -3.53
CA TRP A 58 -14.24 10.03 -2.59
C TRP A 58 -14.06 9.49 -1.17
N SER A 59 -13.18 10.12 -0.40
CA SER A 59 -12.98 9.79 1.01
C SER A 59 -13.55 10.90 1.88
N ILE A 60 -14.44 10.53 2.79
CA ILE A 60 -15.06 11.47 3.74
C ILE A 60 -14.70 11.05 5.15
N LEU A 61 -14.11 11.96 5.92
CA LEU A 61 -14.03 11.83 7.37
C LEU A 61 -15.09 12.78 7.96
N PRO A 62 -16.15 12.23 8.57
CA PRO A 62 -17.24 13.04 9.06
C PRO A 62 -16.80 13.89 10.27
N LYS A 63 -17.38 15.07 10.41
CA LYS A 63 -17.06 16.04 11.46
C LYS A 63 -17.16 15.47 12.88
N ASN A 64 -18.07 14.54 13.12
CA ASN A 64 -18.24 13.89 14.44
C ASN A 64 -17.09 12.94 14.80
N LYS A 65 -16.22 12.61 13.87
CA LYS A 65 -15.00 11.83 14.05
C LYS A 65 -13.74 12.70 14.08
N MET A 66 -13.87 14.00 13.92
CA MET A 66 -12.75 14.92 13.76
C MET A 66 -12.39 15.55 15.11
N THR A 67 -11.23 15.16 15.65
CA THR A 67 -10.63 15.86 16.79
C THR A 67 -9.98 17.16 16.35
N GLU A 68 -9.65 18.03 17.30
CA GLU A 68 -8.92 19.27 17.01
C GLU A 68 -7.57 19.00 16.32
N GLU A 69 -6.81 18.01 16.79
CA GLU A 69 -5.55 17.61 16.18
C GLU A 69 -5.74 17.16 14.72
N ILE A 70 -6.75 16.32 14.45
CA ILE A 70 -7.06 15.87 13.09
C ILE A 70 -7.46 17.04 12.21
N ARG A 71 -8.26 17.96 12.74
CA ARG A 71 -8.71 19.16 12.03
C ARG A 71 -7.55 20.05 11.62
N GLN A 72 -6.64 20.34 12.54
CA GLN A 72 -5.45 21.15 12.29
C GLN A 72 -4.53 20.48 11.25
N THR A 73 -4.23 19.17 11.42
CA THR A 73 -3.40 18.41 10.49
C THR A 73 -3.99 18.39 9.07
N ARG A 74 -5.30 18.33 8.94
CA ARG A 74 -5.98 18.31 7.64
C ARG A 74 -6.31 19.69 7.07
N GLY A 75 -6.10 20.77 7.83
CA GLY A 75 -6.44 22.13 7.41
C GLY A 75 -7.93 22.32 7.15
N ILE A 76 -8.80 21.75 7.99
CA ILE A 76 -10.27 21.79 7.82
C ILE A 76 -10.89 22.73 8.87
N LYS A 77 -11.90 23.51 8.47
CA LYS A 77 -12.60 24.42 9.37
C LYS A 77 -13.47 23.68 10.40
N VAL A 78 -13.75 24.33 11.51
CA VAL A 78 -14.62 23.78 12.56
C VAL A 78 -16.02 23.53 11.99
N GLY A 79 -16.57 22.35 12.26
CA GLY A 79 -17.93 21.97 11.86
C GLY A 79 -18.07 21.42 10.43
N GLU A 80 -16.98 21.35 9.67
CA GLU A 80 -16.97 20.80 8.31
C GLU A 80 -16.47 19.35 8.29
N ASP A 81 -16.94 18.55 7.32
CA ASP A 81 -16.42 17.24 7.01
C ASP A 81 -15.10 17.37 6.23
N SER A 82 -14.14 16.46 6.45
CA SER A 82 -12.94 16.40 5.62
C SER A 82 -13.20 15.55 4.39
N ILE A 83 -13.23 16.17 3.24
CA ILE A 83 -13.48 15.52 1.94
C ILE A 83 -12.18 15.49 1.16
N SER A 84 -11.76 14.28 0.74
CA SER A 84 -10.67 14.10 -0.22
C SER A 84 -11.28 13.79 -1.58
N PRO A 85 -10.93 14.54 -2.65
CA PRO A 85 -11.44 14.27 -3.99
C PRO A 85 -11.02 12.91 -4.52
N GLY A 86 -11.65 12.45 -5.60
CA GLY A 86 -11.33 11.17 -6.24
C GLY A 86 -10.06 11.21 -7.11
N TYR A 87 -9.44 12.37 -7.28
CA TYR A 87 -8.25 12.59 -8.11
C TYR A 87 -7.32 13.64 -7.50
N HIS A 88 -6.06 13.62 -7.89
CA HIS A 88 -5.09 14.65 -7.51
C HIS A 88 -5.29 15.93 -8.31
N THR A 89 -5.09 17.08 -7.69
CA THR A 89 -5.14 18.39 -8.35
C THR A 89 -3.77 18.89 -8.79
N ALA A 90 -2.68 18.25 -8.34
CA ALA A 90 -1.31 18.61 -8.65
C ALA A 90 -0.85 18.11 -10.03
N PHE A 91 -1.58 17.17 -10.63
CA PHE A 91 -1.33 16.61 -11.97
C PHE A 91 -2.62 16.07 -12.56
N SER A 92 -2.74 16.05 -13.89
CA SER A 92 -3.93 15.64 -14.64
C SER A 92 -3.67 14.51 -15.65
N ASN A 93 -2.41 14.19 -15.91
CA ASN A 93 -1.97 13.18 -16.86
C ASN A 93 -0.66 12.52 -16.43
N THR A 94 -0.21 11.51 -17.17
CA THR A 94 0.98 10.73 -16.85
C THR A 94 2.26 11.56 -16.91
N ASP A 95 2.40 12.48 -17.86
CA ASP A 95 3.59 13.33 -17.97
C ASP A 95 3.73 14.24 -16.74
N GLU A 96 2.63 14.88 -16.35
CA GLU A 96 2.60 15.71 -15.15
C GLU A 96 2.85 14.91 -13.87
N LEU A 97 2.37 13.66 -13.80
CA LEU A 97 2.67 12.77 -12.67
C LEU A 97 4.18 12.48 -12.58
N LEU A 98 4.83 12.14 -13.69
CA LEU A 98 6.27 11.90 -13.72
C LEU A 98 7.07 13.14 -13.31
N ILE A 99 6.73 14.30 -13.83
CA ILE A 99 7.32 15.59 -13.43
C ILE A 99 7.12 15.85 -11.92
N PHE A 100 5.95 15.53 -11.40
CA PHE A 100 5.62 15.71 -9.99
C PHE A 100 6.42 14.78 -9.09
N ILE A 101 6.63 13.52 -9.48
CA ILE A 101 7.48 12.53 -8.80
C ILE A 101 8.92 13.04 -8.72
N GLU A 102 9.51 13.40 -9.88
CA GLU A 102 10.87 13.90 -9.97
C GLU A 102 11.08 15.18 -9.14
N LYS A 103 10.10 16.08 -9.16
CA LYS A 103 10.14 17.30 -8.35
C LYS A 103 10.21 16.96 -6.86
N ILE A 104 9.40 16.04 -6.37
CA ILE A 104 9.42 15.63 -4.97
C ILE A 104 10.76 14.97 -4.63
N ALA A 105 11.21 14.00 -5.43
CA ALA A 105 12.50 13.33 -5.22
C ALA A 105 13.66 14.31 -5.16
N LYS A 106 13.73 15.26 -6.10
CA LYS A 106 14.77 16.29 -6.16
C LYS A 106 14.83 17.17 -4.91
N PHE A 107 13.68 17.61 -4.41
CA PHE A 107 13.64 18.56 -3.29
C PHE A 107 13.70 17.91 -1.91
N THR A 108 13.31 16.64 -1.79
CA THR A 108 13.36 15.91 -0.52
C THR A 108 14.59 15.03 -0.38
N GLY A 109 15.22 14.64 -1.48
CA GLY A 109 16.33 13.69 -1.50
C GLY A 109 15.92 12.26 -1.11
N LEU A 110 14.61 11.95 -1.10
CA LEU A 110 14.07 10.65 -0.69
C LEU A 110 13.49 9.88 -1.89
N PRO A 111 13.49 8.55 -1.84
CA PRO A 111 12.77 7.73 -2.81
C PRO A 111 11.28 8.07 -2.82
N VAL A 112 10.71 8.16 -4.04
CA VAL A 112 9.30 8.48 -4.25
C VAL A 112 8.60 7.38 -5.01
N GLY A 113 7.57 6.82 -4.42
CA GLY A 113 6.76 5.79 -5.06
C GLY A 113 5.30 6.19 -5.24
N ILE A 114 4.58 5.34 -5.95
CA ILE A 114 3.13 5.47 -6.13
C ILE A 114 2.41 4.26 -5.57
N LYS A 115 1.21 4.49 -5.02
CA LYS A 115 0.28 3.42 -4.64
C LYS A 115 -1.02 3.54 -5.41
N CYS A 116 -1.43 2.45 -6.06
CA CYS A 116 -2.62 2.44 -6.90
C CYS A 116 -3.36 1.10 -6.84
N GLY A 117 -4.70 1.18 -6.83
CA GLY A 117 -5.53 0.07 -7.25
C GLY A 117 -5.57 0.01 -8.78
N VAL A 118 -5.70 -1.18 -9.34
CA VAL A 118 -5.69 -1.38 -10.79
C VAL A 118 -7.12 -1.32 -11.34
N GLY A 119 -7.31 -0.52 -12.37
CA GLY A 119 -8.52 -0.42 -13.19
C GLY A 119 -8.21 -0.77 -14.64
N SER A 120 -8.31 0.19 -15.58
CA SER A 120 -7.88 -0.01 -16.96
C SER A 120 -6.38 -0.23 -17.04
N LEU A 121 -5.96 -1.20 -17.85
CA LEU A 121 -4.54 -1.46 -18.12
C LEU A 121 -3.91 -0.42 -19.08
N ASP A 122 -4.69 0.33 -19.82
CA ASP A 122 -4.19 1.34 -20.76
C ASP A 122 -3.33 2.39 -20.08
N GLN A 123 -3.74 2.82 -18.88
CA GLN A 123 -2.97 3.77 -18.08
C GLN A 123 -1.60 3.20 -17.64
N TRP A 124 -1.53 1.89 -17.38
CA TRP A 124 -0.29 1.22 -17.03
C TRP A 124 0.65 1.04 -18.22
N TYR A 125 0.09 0.76 -19.42
CA TYR A 125 0.86 0.77 -20.66
C TYR A 125 1.42 2.16 -20.96
N GLU A 126 0.62 3.21 -20.81
CA GLU A 126 1.08 4.59 -20.97
C GLU A 126 2.19 4.93 -20.00
N LEU A 127 1.99 4.64 -18.71
CA LEU A 127 2.98 4.89 -17.65
C LEU A 127 4.31 4.17 -17.96
N ALA A 128 4.27 2.87 -18.25
CA ALA A 128 5.46 2.09 -18.54
C ALA A 128 6.20 2.59 -19.80
N SER A 129 5.46 2.93 -20.87
CA SER A 129 6.02 3.51 -22.08
C SER A 129 6.73 4.84 -21.83
N LYS A 130 6.12 5.71 -21.02
CA LYS A 130 6.71 7.02 -20.67
C LYS A 130 7.93 6.87 -19.78
N ILE A 131 7.90 6.02 -18.76
CA ILE A 131 9.07 5.72 -17.93
C ILE A 131 10.22 5.21 -18.80
N LYS A 132 9.92 4.28 -19.73
CA LYS A 132 10.96 3.76 -20.65
C LYS A 132 11.56 4.83 -21.52
N SER A 133 10.76 5.76 -22.04
CA SER A 133 11.24 6.81 -22.94
C SER A 133 11.94 7.96 -22.23
N THR A 134 11.50 8.33 -21.02
CA THR A 134 12.05 9.47 -20.26
C THR A 134 13.16 9.07 -19.31
N GLN A 135 13.26 7.79 -18.96
CA GLN A 135 14.14 7.25 -17.90
C GLN A 135 13.90 7.92 -16.55
N THR A 136 12.67 8.38 -16.31
CA THR A 136 12.22 8.99 -15.05
C THR A 136 10.95 8.30 -14.58
N GLY A 137 10.75 8.21 -13.26
CA GLY A 137 9.57 7.56 -12.74
C GLY A 137 9.64 7.26 -11.24
N PRO A 138 8.67 6.52 -10.71
CA PRO A 138 8.68 6.15 -9.31
C PRO A 138 9.78 5.12 -9.01
N ASP A 139 10.45 5.28 -7.86
CA ASP A 139 11.42 4.30 -7.35
C ASP A 139 10.75 2.99 -6.95
N TYR A 140 9.48 3.05 -6.56
CA TYR A 140 8.70 1.88 -6.21
C TYR A 140 7.21 2.04 -6.58
N ILE A 141 6.55 0.91 -6.81
CA ILE A 141 5.13 0.85 -7.11
C ILE A 141 4.43 -0.10 -6.14
N VAL A 142 3.40 0.41 -5.45
CA VAL A 142 2.53 -0.40 -4.60
C VAL A 142 1.25 -0.75 -5.35
N ILE A 143 1.06 -2.02 -5.67
CA ILE A 143 -0.19 -2.52 -6.24
C ILE A 143 -1.14 -2.91 -5.10
N ASP A 144 -2.25 -2.21 -5.00
CA ASP A 144 -3.25 -2.38 -3.92
C ASP A 144 -4.47 -3.13 -4.45
N GLY A 145 -4.63 -4.38 -4.07
CA GLY A 145 -5.76 -5.23 -4.48
C GLY A 145 -7.09 -4.81 -3.85
N ALA A 146 -8.18 -5.27 -4.45
CA ALA A 146 -9.55 -5.02 -3.99
C ALA A 146 -9.80 -5.50 -2.55
N GLU A 147 -9.13 -6.56 -2.14
CA GLU A 147 -9.21 -7.18 -0.82
C GLU A 147 -8.41 -6.43 0.26
N GLY A 148 -7.77 -5.32 -0.08
CA GLY A 148 -7.03 -4.47 0.86
C GLY A 148 -7.91 -3.92 1.98
N GLY A 149 -7.29 -3.61 3.12
CA GLY A 149 -7.98 -3.03 4.27
C GLY A 149 -8.39 -1.59 4.04
N THR A 150 -9.56 -1.20 4.53
CA THR A 150 -9.98 0.19 4.54
C THR A 150 -11.01 0.46 5.65
N GLY A 151 -10.77 1.53 6.40
CA GLY A 151 -11.74 2.06 7.38
C GLY A 151 -12.76 3.01 6.78
N ALA A 152 -12.66 3.37 5.50
CA ALA A 152 -13.46 4.41 4.86
C ALA A 152 -14.25 3.93 3.63
N ALA A 153 -14.11 2.67 3.20
CA ALA A 153 -14.89 2.16 2.10
C ALA A 153 -16.26 1.66 2.55
N LYS A 154 -17.25 1.86 1.70
CA LYS A 154 -18.57 1.24 1.87
C LYS A 154 -18.46 -0.27 1.66
N GLY A 155 -19.28 -1.06 2.39
CA GLY A 155 -19.29 -2.51 2.26
C GLY A 155 -19.56 -3.01 0.84
N SER A 156 -20.28 -2.23 0.03
CA SER A 156 -20.52 -2.52 -1.40
C SER A 156 -19.30 -2.41 -2.30
N TYR A 157 -18.21 -1.80 -1.82
CA TYR A 157 -16.96 -1.63 -2.58
C TYR A 157 -15.92 -2.68 -2.22
N VAL A 158 -15.78 -2.95 -0.91
CA VAL A 158 -14.73 -3.82 -0.37
C VAL A 158 -14.89 -5.24 -0.90
N ASP A 159 -13.84 -5.79 -1.44
CA ASP A 159 -13.77 -7.13 -2.05
C ASP A 159 -14.61 -7.31 -3.34
N HIS A 160 -15.29 -6.26 -3.87
CA HIS A 160 -16.27 -6.42 -4.96
C HIS A 160 -16.03 -5.56 -6.20
N VAL A 161 -15.43 -4.37 -6.08
CA VAL A 161 -15.35 -3.41 -7.19
C VAL A 161 -13.96 -3.36 -7.82
N GLY A 162 -12.91 -3.44 -7.03
CA GLY A 162 -11.53 -3.46 -7.52
C GLY A 162 -11.12 -4.82 -8.09
N ILE A 163 -9.97 -4.84 -8.74
CA ILE A 163 -9.35 -6.10 -9.19
C ILE A 163 -8.62 -6.75 -8.01
N PRO A 164 -8.76 -8.06 -7.77
CA PRO A 164 -8.00 -8.78 -6.76
C PRO A 164 -6.48 -8.64 -6.95
N PHE A 165 -5.74 -8.62 -5.85
CA PHE A 165 -4.30 -8.37 -5.85
C PHE A 165 -3.52 -9.21 -6.87
N SER A 166 -3.75 -10.50 -6.91
CA SER A 166 -3.00 -11.40 -7.79
C SER A 166 -3.16 -11.06 -9.27
N ASN A 167 -4.40 -10.78 -9.70
CA ASN A 167 -4.70 -10.39 -11.08
C ASN A 167 -4.19 -8.98 -11.38
N ALA A 168 -4.35 -8.06 -10.44
CA ALA A 168 -3.87 -6.68 -10.57
C ALA A 168 -2.34 -6.65 -10.71
N PHE A 169 -1.63 -7.29 -9.79
CA PHE A 169 -0.17 -7.33 -9.77
C PHE A 169 0.39 -7.99 -11.01
N SER A 170 -0.05 -9.21 -11.34
CA SER A 170 0.45 -9.96 -12.49
C SER A 170 0.23 -9.22 -13.81
N SER A 171 -0.90 -8.54 -13.97
CA SER A 171 -1.18 -7.76 -15.19
C SER A 171 -0.26 -6.56 -15.33
N VAL A 172 -0.05 -5.80 -14.25
CA VAL A 172 0.85 -4.63 -14.26
C VAL A 172 2.30 -5.06 -14.42
N TYR A 173 2.74 -6.06 -13.66
CA TYR A 173 4.13 -6.55 -13.73
C TYR A 173 4.50 -6.98 -15.15
N LYS A 174 3.63 -7.73 -15.84
CA LYS A 174 3.82 -8.12 -17.26
C LYS A 174 3.97 -6.94 -18.18
N ILE A 175 3.22 -5.87 -17.99
CA ILE A 175 3.35 -4.65 -18.79
C ILE A 175 4.76 -4.07 -18.63
N PHE A 176 5.24 -3.92 -17.41
CA PHE A 176 6.58 -3.39 -17.13
C PHE A 176 7.68 -4.32 -17.66
N GLN A 177 7.48 -5.63 -17.55
CA GLN A 177 8.37 -6.63 -18.13
C GLN A 177 8.41 -6.54 -19.67
N HIS A 178 7.27 -6.29 -20.32
CA HIS A 178 7.21 -6.06 -21.78
C HIS A 178 8.06 -4.86 -22.22
N TYR A 179 8.12 -3.80 -21.40
CA TYR A 179 9.00 -2.65 -21.66
C TYR A 179 10.44 -2.84 -21.16
N GLY A 180 10.74 -3.91 -20.45
CA GLY A 180 12.06 -4.22 -19.90
C GLY A 180 12.53 -3.23 -18.84
N ILE A 181 11.61 -2.77 -17.98
CA ILE A 181 11.85 -1.80 -16.90
C ILE A 181 11.39 -2.32 -15.52
N GLU A 182 10.96 -3.56 -15.43
CA GLU A 182 10.46 -4.15 -14.20
C GLU A 182 11.55 -4.25 -13.11
N LYS A 183 12.82 -4.31 -13.52
CA LYS A 183 13.98 -4.39 -12.60
C LYS A 183 14.41 -3.05 -12.01
N ASP A 184 13.97 -1.97 -12.62
CA ASP A 184 14.32 -0.61 -12.22
C ASP A 184 13.38 -0.09 -11.13
N ILE A 185 12.37 -0.89 -10.75
CA ILE A 185 11.30 -0.52 -9.83
C ILE A 185 11.24 -1.55 -8.70
N VAL A 186 11.11 -1.07 -7.46
CA VAL A 186 10.79 -1.93 -6.32
C VAL A 186 9.29 -2.20 -6.28
N TRP A 187 8.91 -3.47 -6.30
CA TRP A 187 7.51 -3.89 -6.34
C TRP A 187 6.96 -4.22 -4.96
N ILE A 188 5.89 -3.56 -4.56
CA ILE A 188 5.25 -3.78 -3.26
C ILE A 188 3.83 -4.27 -3.44
N GLY A 189 3.53 -5.42 -2.85
CA GLY A 189 2.18 -6.00 -2.85
C GLY A 189 1.33 -5.48 -1.67
N SER A 190 0.03 -5.26 -1.91
CA SER A 190 -0.93 -4.89 -0.87
C SER A 190 -2.30 -5.51 -1.16
N GLY A 191 -2.86 -6.23 -0.19
CA GLY A 191 -4.18 -6.86 -0.31
C GLY A 191 -4.28 -8.22 0.38
N LYS A 192 -4.61 -8.25 1.68
CA LYS A 192 -4.70 -9.47 2.51
C LYS A 192 -3.46 -10.37 2.45
N LEU A 193 -2.28 -9.78 2.49
CA LEU A 193 -1.00 -10.49 2.37
C LEU A 193 -0.35 -10.85 3.71
N GLY A 194 -1.05 -10.69 4.82
CA GLY A 194 -0.52 -10.88 6.17
C GLY A 194 -0.56 -12.31 6.72
N PHE A 195 -0.66 -13.33 5.85
CA PHE A 195 -0.49 -14.73 6.23
C PHE A 195 0.68 -15.36 5.49
N PRO A 196 1.39 -16.36 6.06
CA PRO A 196 2.63 -16.87 5.49
C PRO A 196 2.50 -17.33 4.03
N ALA A 197 1.45 -18.07 3.70
CA ALA A 197 1.22 -18.54 2.33
C ALA A 197 0.99 -17.38 1.34
N GLN A 198 0.28 -16.31 1.76
CA GLN A 198 0.07 -15.13 0.94
C GLN A 198 1.35 -14.31 0.76
N VAL A 199 2.23 -14.26 1.77
CA VAL A 199 3.56 -13.65 1.61
C VAL A 199 4.35 -14.37 0.53
N ILE A 200 4.48 -15.70 0.64
CA ILE A 200 5.19 -16.53 -0.34
C ILE A 200 4.57 -16.37 -1.73
N TYR A 201 3.25 -16.39 -1.82
CA TYR A 201 2.53 -16.19 -3.06
C TYR A 201 2.85 -14.82 -3.72
N ALA A 202 2.84 -13.74 -2.93
CA ALA A 202 3.18 -12.42 -3.44
C ALA A 202 4.65 -12.33 -3.91
N MET A 203 5.58 -12.91 -3.15
CA MET A 203 6.98 -12.99 -3.54
C MET A 203 7.16 -13.82 -4.82
N ALA A 204 6.41 -14.90 -4.99
CA ALA A 204 6.44 -15.70 -6.20
C ALA A 204 5.89 -14.97 -7.43
N LEU A 205 4.95 -14.03 -7.25
CA LEU A 205 4.48 -13.14 -8.31
C LEU A 205 5.49 -12.06 -8.70
N GLY A 206 6.53 -11.82 -7.89
CA GLY A 206 7.57 -10.83 -8.17
C GLY A 206 7.56 -9.61 -7.25
N CYS A 207 6.83 -9.64 -6.13
CA CYS A 207 6.96 -8.62 -5.11
C CYS A 207 8.33 -8.69 -4.42
N ASP A 208 8.93 -7.53 -4.17
CA ASP A 208 10.10 -7.37 -3.32
C ASP A 208 9.70 -7.18 -1.86
N MET A 209 8.55 -6.55 -1.62
CA MET A 209 7.99 -6.29 -0.30
C MET A 209 6.47 -6.42 -0.30
N ILE A 210 5.88 -6.47 0.90
CA ILE A 210 4.42 -6.49 1.09
C ILE A 210 3.97 -5.47 2.13
N ASN A 211 2.77 -4.95 1.95
CA ASN A 211 2.05 -4.16 2.94
C ASN A 211 1.04 -5.04 3.69
N ILE A 212 1.07 -4.97 5.01
CA ILE A 212 0.16 -5.68 5.89
C ILE A 212 -0.77 -4.66 6.55
N GLY A 213 -2.06 -4.75 6.31
CA GLY A 213 -3.05 -3.84 6.87
C GLY A 213 -4.12 -4.53 7.69
N ARG A 214 -4.94 -5.36 7.05
CA ARG A 214 -6.11 -6.00 7.66
C ARG A 214 -5.72 -6.94 8.80
N GLU A 215 -4.72 -7.77 8.59
CA GLU A 215 -4.23 -8.75 9.57
C GLU A 215 -3.57 -8.05 10.77
N ALA A 216 -2.86 -6.96 10.54
CA ALA A 216 -2.34 -6.09 11.59
C ALA A 216 -3.47 -5.54 12.47
N MET A 217 -4.57 -5.09 11.87
CA MET A 217 -5.74 -4.64 12.60
C MET A 217 -6.40 -5.76 13.40
N LEU A 218 -6.49 -6.99 12.85
CA LEU A 218 -7.02 -8.16 13.55
C LEU A 218 -6.18 -8.50 14.79
N SER A 219 -4.85 -8.44 14.69
CA SER A 219 -3.95 -8.74 15.78
C SER A 219 -4.14 -7.82 17.00
N ILE A 220 -4.54 -6.58 16.79
CA ILE A 220 -4.83 -5.63 17.86
C ILE A 220 -6.29 -5.63 18.34
N GLY A 221 -7.15 -6.47 17.73
CA GLY A 221 -8.52 -6.70 18.18
C GLY A 221 -9.62 -6.13 17.29
N CYS A 222 -9.33 -5.85 16.02
CA CYS A 222 -10.37 -5.57 15.02
C CYS A 222 -11.21 -6.84 14.81
N ILE A 223 -12.53 -6.70 14.81
CA ILE A 223 -13.49 -7.78 14.57
C ILE A 223 -14.18 -7.69 13.21
N GLN A 224 -13.66 -6.84 12.32
CA GLN A 224 -14.20 -6.59 10.98
C GLN A 224 -15.68 -6.14 10.97
N ALA A 225 -16.10 -5.37 11.98
CA ALA A 225 -17.46 -4.84 12.06
C ALA A 225 -17.81 -3.83 10.95
N GLN A 226 -16.84 -3.41 10.15
CA GLN A 226 -16.96 -2.47 9.01
C GLN A 226 -17.64 -1.12 9.35
N GLN A 227 -17.61 -0.72 10.62
CA GLN A 227 -18.17 0.55 11.12
C GLN A 227 -17.11 1.63 11.34
N CYS A 228 -15.93 1.46 10.77
CA CYS A 228 -14.80 2.36 11.00
C CYS A 228 -15.06 3.79 10.57
N HIS A 229 -15.81 3.99 9.48
CA HIS A 229 -16.15 5.32 8.95
C HIS A 229 -17.21 6.04 9.77
N MET A 230 -18.00 5.32 10.56
CA MET A 230 -19.15 5.88 11.31
C MET A 230 -18.81 6.33 12.74
N ASN A 231 -17.57 6.19 13.19
CA ASN A 231 -17.17 6.43 14.59
C ASN A 231 -17.83 5.51 15.63
N THR A 232 -18.37 4.38 15.19
CA THR A 232 -19.11 3.41 16.02
C THR A 232 -18.37 2.08 16.23
N CYS A 233 -17.09 2.01 15.88
CA CYS A 233 -16.28 0.80 16.02
C CYS A 233 -16.45 0.19 17.41
N PRO A 234 -16.96 -1.05 17.52
CA PRO A 234 -17.27 -1.65 18.82
C PRO A 234 -16.01 -2.06 19.61
N SER A 235 -14.92 -2.35 18.93
CA SER A 235 -13.65 -2.77 19.55
C SER A 235 -12.70 -1.62 19.92
N GLY A 236 -13.09 -0.35 19.69
CA GLY A 236 -12.26 0.80 20.01
C GLY A 236 -11.16 1.14 19.00
N VAL A 237 -10.83 0.20 18.09
CA VAL A 237 -9.68 0.33 17.17
C VAL A 237 -9.80 1.49 16.18
N ALA A 238 -11.01 1.84 15.75
CA ALA A 238 -11.24 2.85 14.71
C ALA A 238 -12.34 3.86 15.10
N THR A 239 -12.35 4.33 16.35
CA THR A 239 -13.30 5.32 16.85
C THR A 239 -12.57 6.43 17.60
N GLN A 240 -13.19 7.59 17.73
CA GLN A 240 -12.77 8.70 18.59
C GLN A 240 -13.58 8.73 19.91
N ASN A 241 -14.43 7.75 20.16
CA ASN A 241 -15.17 7.63 21.41
C ASN A 241 -14.24 7.18 22.53
N VAL A 242 -14.00 8.05 23.52
CA VAL A 242 -13.05 7.84 24.62
C VAL A 242 -13.34 6.58 25.42
N TRP A 243 -14.62 6.29 25.68
CA TRP A 243 -15.03 5.11 26.44
C TRP A 243 -14.68 3.82 25.69
N LYS A 244 -14.94 3.77 24.36
CA LYS A 244 -14.58 2.60 23.53
C LYS A 244 -13.07 2.48 23.35
N GLN A 245 -12.35 3.59 23.22
CA GLN A 245 -10.89 3.60 23.13
C GLN A 245 -10.22 3.09 24.42
N ALA A 246 -10.84 3.30 25.59
CA ALA A 246 -10.31 2.81 26.86
C ALA A 246 -10.12 1.28 26.90
N GLY A 247 -10.86 0.52 26.08
CA GLY A 247 -10.68 -0.91 25.88
C GLY A 247 -9.47 -1.29 25.00
N LEU A 248 -8.87 -0.31 24.32
CA LEU A 248 -7.69 -0.49 23.49
C LEU A 248 -6.43 -0.11 24.28
N ASN A 249 -5.94 -1.00 25.12
CA ASN A 249 -4.70 -0.77 25.87
C ASN A 249 -3.50 -0.84 24.91
N PRO A 250 -2.76 0.27 24.65
CA PRO A 250 -1.66 0.29 23.68
C PRO A 250 -0.50 -0.66 24.04
N GLU A 251 -0.16 -0.79 25.31
CA GLU A 251 0.93 -1.65 25.77
C GLU A 251 0.64 -3.11 25.47
N LEU A 252 -0.56 -3.58 25.84
CA LEU A 252 -0.99 -4.95 25.54
C LEU A 252 -1.13 -5.20 24.04
N LYS A 253 -1.66 -4.23 23.31
CA LYS A 253 -1.90 -4.38 21.86
C LYS A 253 -0.61 -4.32 21.05
N SER A 254 0.38 -3.55 21.46
CA SER A 254 1.71 -3.54 20.83
C SER A 254 2.41 -4.89 20.95
N VAL A 255 2.34 -5.54 22.11
CA VAL A 255 2.87 -6.89 22.31
C VAL A 255 2.18 -7.91 21.42
N ARG A 256 0.83 -7.84 21.31
CA ARG A 256 0.08 -8.74 20.40
C ARG A 256 0.48 -8.53 18.93
N PHE A 257 0.63 -7.29 18.50
CA PHE A 257 1.05 -6.98 17.15
C PHE A 257 2.49 -7.45 16.88
N SER A 258 3.40 -7.22 17.82
CA SER A 258 4.78 -7.72 17.75
C SER A 258 4.84 -9.24 17.62
N ASN A 259 4.08 -9.97 18.46
CA ASN A 259 4.00 -11.42 18.40
C ASN A 259 3.46 -11.92 17.04
N TYR A 260 2.45 -11.23 16.49
CA TYR A 260 1.94 -11.55 15.17
C TYR A 260 3.02 -11.40 14.09
N LEU A 261 3.75 -10.28 14.07
CA LEU A 261 4.81 -10.05 13.09
C LEU A 261 5.95 -11.05 13.22
N PHE A 262 6.36 -11.34 14.47
CA PHE A 262 7.40 -12.33 14.72
C PHE A 262 6.99 -13.73 14.26
N GLN A 263 5.76 -14.14 14.55
CA GLN A 263 5.27 -15.45 14.10
C GLN A 263 5.14 -15.51 12.57
N LEU A 264 4.63 -14.44 11.94
CA LEU A 264 4.55 -14.35 10.48
C LEU A 264 5.93 -14.52 9.84
N GLN A 265 6.93 -13.78 10.34
CA GLN A 265 8.30 -13.88 9.83
C GLN A 265 8.86 -15.30 10.01
N LYS A 266 8.68 -15.89 11.19
CA LYS A 266 9.14 -17.25 11.48
C LYS A 266 8.52 -18.26 10.53
N ASP A 267 7.21 -18.22 10.34
CA ASP A 267 6.50 -19.18 9.48
C ASP A 267 6.91 -19.02 8.00
N VAL A 268 7.13 -17.78 7.53
CA VAL A 268 7.64 -17.54 6.18
C VAL A 268 9.04 -18.14 5.99
N ILE A 269 9.93 -17.98 6.97
CA ILE A 269 11.27 -18.56 6.93
C ILE A 269 11.20 -20.10 6.96
N GLU A 270 10.34 -20.67 7.81
CA GLU A 270 10.18 -22.12 7.89
C GLU A 270 9.65 -22.72 6.57
N ILE A 271 8.66 -22.10 5.93
CA ILE A 271 8.16 -22.53 4.61
C ILE A 271 9.28 -22.42 3.57
N THR A 272 10.00 -21.31 3.56
CA THR A 272 11.10 -21.07 2.63
C THR A 272 12.19 -22.16 2.74
N ALA A 273 12.63 -22.43 3.95
CA ALA A 273 13.63 -23.46 4.23
C ALA A 273 13.12 -24.87 3.88
N SER A 274 11.85 -25.18 4.17
CA SER A 274 11.22 -26.47 3.85
C SER A 274 11.14 -26.72 2.34
N CYS A 275 11.08 -25.65 1.53
CA CYS A 275 11.15 -25.73 0.07
C CYS A 275 12.60 -25.76 -0.47
N GLY A 276 13.61 -25.73 0.38
CA GLY A 276 15.03 -25.75 0.00
C GLY A 276 15.58 -24.40 -0.43
N TYR A 277 14.91 -23.30 -0.10
CA TYR A 277 15.33 -21.94 -0.41
C TYR A 277 15.96 -21.25 0.82
N SER A 278 16.87 -20.30 0.55
CA SER A 278 17.51 -19.48 1.59
C SER A 278 16.77 -18.18 1.87
N HIS A 279 15.98 -17.70 0.89
CA HIS A 279 15.23 -16.43 0.99
C HIS A 279 13.89 -16.52 0.26
N PRO A 280 12.80 -15.89 0.77
CA PRO A 280 11.48 -15.92 0.14
C PRO A 280 11.45 -15.37 -1.30
N SER A 281 12.38 -14.48 -1.67
CA SER A 281 12.51 -13.98 -3.04
C SER A 281 12.94 -15.02 -4.06
N GLU A 282 13.37 -16.22 -3.62
CA GLU A 282 13.71 -17.30 -4.53
C GLU A 282 12.49 -18.00 -5.11
N PHE A 283 11.31 -17.85 -4.50
CA PHE A 283 10.07 -18.34 -5.08
C PHE A 283 9.76 -17.62 -6.39
N SER A 284 9.28 -18.35 -7.37
CA SER A 284 8.78 -17.82 -8.64
C SER A 284 7.44 -18.46 -9.01
N THR A 285 6.81 -17.97 -10.05
CA THR A 285 5.50 -18.47 -10.52
C THR A 285 5.51 -19.95 -10.87
N GLU A 286 6.64 -20.54 -11.25
CA GLU A 286 6.80 -21.98 -11.53
C GLU A 286 6.73 -22.84 -10.27
N ASN A 287 7.08 -22.28 -9.11
CA ASN A 287 7.17 -23.04 -7.85
C ASN A 287 5.83 -23.15 -7.11
N ILE A 288 4.85 -22.37 -7.49
CA ILE A 288 3.54 -22.30 -6.82
C ILE A 288 2.47 -22.90 -7.71
N GLN A 289 1.74 -23.87 -7.16
CA GLN A 289 0.58 -24.46 -7.81
C GLN A 289 -0.68 -24.13 -7.02
N ILE A 290 -1.75 -23.84 -7.72
CA ILE A 290 -3.07 -23.59 -7.14
C ILE A 290 -4.08 -24.57 -7.74
N HIS A 291 -5.17 -24.82 -7.02
CA HIS A 291 -6.29 -25.58 -7.57
C HIS A 291 -6.95 -24.81 -8.70
N SER A 292 -7.17 -25.48 -9.82
CA SER A 292 -8.02 -24.95 -10.89
C SER A 292 -9.45 -24.74 -10.39
N GLY A 293 -10.21 -23.87 -11.06
CA GLY A 293 -11.58 -23.55 -10.67
C GLY A 293 -12.54 -24.75 -10.69
N ASP A 294 -12.18 -25.84 -11.40
CA ASP A 294 -12.91 -27.13 -11.39
C ASP A 294 -12.56 -28.01 -10.18
N GLY A 295 -11.55 -27.62 -9.39
CA GLY A 295 -11.09 -28.34 -8.19
C GLY A 295 -10.37 -29.66 -8.45
N ASN A 296 -10.18 -30.07 -9.71
CA ASN A 296 -9.66 -31.40 -10.07
C ASN A 296 -8.21 -31.39 -10.52
N SER A 297 -7.64 -30.24 -10.86
CA SER A 297 -6.27 -30.11 -11.34
C SER A 297 -5.51 -29.02 -10.60
N LEU A 298 -4.19 -29.14 -10.59
CA LEU A 298 -3.27 -28.09 -10.11
C LEU A 298 -2.72 -27.36 -11.34
N ILE A 299 -2.66 -26.04 -11.24
CA ILE A 299 -2.13 -25.16 -12.28
C ILE A 299 -0.99 -24.35 -11.66
N ALA A 300 0.18 -24.32 -12.30
CA ALA A 300 1.26 -23.43 -11.91
C ALA A 300 0.87 -21.96 -12.10
N LEU A 301 1.34 -21.08 -11.25
CA LEU A 301 1.06 -19.63 -11.42
C LEU A 301 1.64 -19.10 -12.73
N GLU A 302 2.74 -19.66 -13.21
CA GLU A 302 3.32 -19.33 -14.50
C GLU A 302 2.33 -19.57 -15.65
N ASP A 303 1.66 -20.73 -15.66
CA ASP A 303 0.64 -21.06 -16.67
C ASP A 303 -0.59 -20.19 -16.53
N LEU A 304 -1.02 -19.92 -15.29
CA LEU A 304 -2.20 -19.12 -15.02
C LEU A 304 -2.04 -17.66 -15.44
N TYR A 305 -0.90 -17.05 -15.11
CA TYR A 305 -0.65 -15.64 -15.38
C TYR A 305 0.20 -15.38 -16.61
N ASN A 306 0.77 -16.45 -17.21
CA ASN A 306 1.59 -16.40 -18.42
C ASN A 306 2.78 -15.43 -18.30
N TYR A 307 3.54 -15.53 -17.21
CA TYR A 307 4.84 -14.87 -17.04
C TYR A 307 5.67 -15.50 -15.91
N LYS A 308 6.97 -15.26 -15.99
CA LYS A 308 7.95 -15.55 -14.94
C LYS A 308 8.57 -14.23 -14.47
N PRO A 309 8.54 -13.91 -13.17
CA PRO A 309 9.13 -12.67 -12.68
C PRO A 309 10.64 -12.69 -12.81
N THR A 310 11.22 -11.55 -13.14
CA THR A 310 12.65 -11.35 -13.18
C THR A 310 13.11 -10.95 -11.79
N LYS A 311 13.95 -11.77 -11.15
CA LYS A 311 14.41 -11.52 -9.78
C LYS A 311 15.40 -10.36 -9.74
N THR A 312 15.15 -9.38 -8.90
CA THR A 312 15.98 -8.18 -8.76
C THR A 312 17.15 -8.39 -7.80
N LEU A 313 17.03 -9.34 -6.86
CA LEU A 313 18.15 -9.67 -5.98
C LEU A 313 19.24 -10.39 -6.77
N LYS A 314 20.26 -9.63 -7.18
CA LYS A 314 21.55 -10.21 -7.53
C LYS A 314 22.00 -11.00 -6.30
N GLN A 315 22.11 -12.33 -6.45
CA GLN A 315 22.99 -13.07 -5.58
C GLN A 315 24.32 -12.33 -5.59
N ASN A 316 24.74 -11.80 -4.46
CA ASN A 316 26.13 -11.40 -4.30
C ASN A 316 26.93 -12.71 -4.42
N GLU A 317 27.34 -13.04 -5.64
CA GLU A 317 28.44 -13.95 -5.89
C GLU A 317 29.67 -13.24 -5.35
N ASN A 318 29.92 -13.40 -4.06
CA ASN A 318 31.23 -13.22 -3.42
C ASN A 318 31.03 -13.00 -1.91
N SER A 319 30.99 -14.07 -1.14
CA SER A 319 31.65 -14.11 0.18
C SER A 319 31.84 -15.57 0.60
#